data_331d96f78751ab743f87203595591410
#
_entry.id   331d96f78751ab743f87203595591410
#
_cell.length_a   1.000
_cell.length_b   1.000
_cell.length_c   1.000
_cell.angle_alpha   90.00
_cell.angle_beta   90.00
_cell.angle_gamma   90.00
#
_symmetry.space_group_name_H-M   'P 1'
#
loop_
_entity.id
_entity.type
_entity.pdbx_description
1 polymer ?
#
loop_
_entity_poly.entity_id
_entity_poly.type
_entity_poly.pdbx_seq_one_letter_code
_entity_poly.pdbx_strand_id
1 'polypeptide(L)'
;MLVSLITAEDPATRDRSLAEACVSLDTEGLLQECSALDAFRRTSENLYHRVRAIFFLQAIHRFHLPEKLPTSETGSIPFEGYENLLGRHFEEAIEVFLKVQEQEGPSDGICSALASAYHQLAFQTLADQVRKSVRTVRGNQWMFRMGHPADHPLRIRYELLEQDEYRFPILCERTPVRMDLTHSAWSDIFFLGMDFPQGARVVNVSVDLAVHGRDAEPKPPVEAYFRVIDEPVLKLTSIDLKATAIITSLADVFDFAKDYLGLLKAAIIASGIIPPGIEGSGKSLAELLNRLVGPNRGIEIISSVNDIPKGSRLAVSTNLLAALISACMRATGQTQSLTGELTENERRLVLARAILGEWIGGSGGGWQDSGGVWPGIKLIEGELAGENDPEHGISRGRLMPKHKVFNQEEIPDSARQALTDSLILVLSLIHI
;
A
#
# COMPACT_ATOMS: atom_id res chain seq x y z
N MET A 1 -9.42 -5.54 -34.56
CA MET A 1 -8.54 -6.42 -35.35
C MET A 1 -7.56 -7.20 -34.46
N LEU A 2 -6.76 -6.56 -33.64
CA LEU A 2 -5.75 -7.24 -32.81
C LEU A 2 -6.37 -8.15 -31.71
N VAL A 3 -7.50 -7.77 -31.15
CA VAL A 3 -8.25 -8.64 -30.22
C VAL A 3 -8.65 -9.95 -30.93
N SER A 4 -9.07 -9.90 -32.19
CA SER A 4 -9.46 -11.09 -32.95
C SER A 4 -8.26 -12.01 -33.19
N LEU A 5 -7.03 -11.49 -33.35
CA LEU A 5 -5.81 -12.30 -33.43
C LEU A 5 -5.56 -13.09 -32.12
N ILE A 6 -5.84 -12.44 -30.96
CA ILE A 6 -5.63 -13.08 -29.67
C ILE A 6 -6.64 -14.20 -29.42
N THR A 7 -7.89 -13.99 -29.85
CA THR A 7 -9.02 -14.90 -29.56
C THR A 7 -9.29 -15.92 -30.67
N ALA A 8 -8.56 -15.87 -31.77
CA ALA A 8 -8.77 -16.79 -32.89
C ALA A 8 -8.52 -18.25 -32.47
N GLU A 9 -9.46 -19.12 -32.82
CA GLU A 9 -9.31 -20.58 -32.65
C GLU A 9 -8.37 -21.17 -33.69
N ASP A 10 -8.42 -20.64 -34.92
CA ASP A 10 -7.53 -21.06 -36.01
C ASP A 10 -6.08 -20.64 -35.76
N PRO A 11 -5.13 -21.61 -35.69
CA PRO A 11 -3.72 -21.32 -35.48
C PRO A 11 -3.12 -20.39 -36.52
N ALA A 12 -3.52 -20.50 -37.80
CA ALA A 12 -2.96 -19.67 -38.86
C ALA A 12 -3.29 -18.16 -38.65
N THR A 13 -4.44 -17.88 -38.11
CA THR A 13 -4.84 -16.53 -37.72
C THR A 13 -4.21 -16.11 -36.38
N ARG A 14 -4.30 -16.96 -35.38
CA ARG A 14 -3.81 -16.67 -34.02
C ARG A 14 -2.30 -16.41 -33.99
N ASP A 15 -1.54 -17.13 -34.77
CA ASP A 15 -0.08 -17.11 -34.75
C ASP A 15 0.52 -16.09 -35.71
N ARG A 16 -0.30 -15.24 -36.35
CA ARG A 16 0.17 -14.12 -37.17
C ARG A 16 1.01 -13.14 -36.35
N SER A 17 2.04 -12.62 -37.03
CA SER A 17 2.94 -11.62 -36.45
C SER A 17 2.21 -10.32 -36.14
N LEU A 18 2.44 -9.77 -34.96
CA LEU A 18 1.95 -8.44 -34.61
C LEU A 18 2.51 -7.35 -35.55
N ALA A 19 3.77 -7.46 -35.93
CA ALA A 19 4.41 -6.55 -36.87
C ALA A 19 3.65 -6.51 -38.23
N GLU A 20 3.33 -7.67 -38.78
CA GLU A 20 2.54 -7.76 -40.01
C GLU A 20 1.16 -7.13 -39.86
N ALA A 21 0.49 -7.36 -38.74
CA ALA A 21 -0.82 -6.77 -38.45
C ALA A 21 -0.78 -5.26 -38.30
N CYS A 22 0.33 -4.69 -37.79
CA CYS A 22 0.50 -3.26 -37.56
C CYS A 22 0.96 -2.49 -38.82
N VAL A 23 1.46 -3.14 -39.86
CA VAL A 23 2.00 -2.45 -41.06
C VAL A 23 0.97 -1.53 -41.71
N SER A 24 -0.27 -2.00 -41.84
CA SER A 24 -1.35 -1.29 -42.53
C SER A 24 -2.04 -0.23 -41.70
N LEU A 25 -1.77 -0.14 -40.39
CA LEU A 25 -2.39 0.81 -39.49
C LEU A 25 -1.58 2.11 -39.43
N ASP A 26 -2.26 3.24 -39.47
CA ASP A 26 -1.68 4.55 -39.15
C ASP A 26 -1.65 4.76 -37.62
N THR A 27 -1.20 5.93 -37.18
CA THR A 27 -1.10 6.29 -35.75
C THR A 27 -2.46 6.18 -35.05
N GLU A 28 -3.51 6.72 -35.69
CA GLU A 28 -4.85 6.69 -35.11
C GLU A 28 -5.40 5.27 -35.01
N GLY A 29 -5.23 4.46 -36.06
CA GLY A 29 -5.61 3.05 -36.07
C GLY A 29 -4.88 2.23 -34.98
N LEU A 30 -3.57 2.48 -34.77
CA LEU A 30 -2.81 1.83 -33.69
C LEU A 30 -3.34 2.25 -32.30
N LEU A 31 -3.65 3.52 -32.08
CA LEU A 31 -4.21 3.99 -30.81
C LEU A 31 -5.60 3.41 -30.53
N GLN A 32 -6.45 3.28 -31.58
CA GLN A 32 -7.75 2.63 -31.46
C GLN A 32 -7.62 1.14 -31.10
N GLU A 33 -6.67 0.42 -31.72
CA GLU A 33 -6.38 -0.97 -31.37
C GLU A 33 -5.79 -1.09 -29.94
N CYS A 34 -4.96 -0.14 -29.52
CA CYS A 34 -4.48 -0.10 -28.13
C CYS A 34 -5.64 0.06 -27.13
N SER A 35 -6.59 0.95 -27.41
CA SER A 35 -7.78 1.13 -26.60
C SER A 35 -8.65 -0.13 -26.53
N ALA A 36 -8.82 -0.80 -27.67
CA ALA A 36 -9.55 -2.08 -27.73
C ALA A 36 -8.84 -3.20 -26.96
N LEU A 37 -7.51 -3.30 -27.07
CA LEU A 37 -6.70 -4.28 -26.32
C LEU A 37 -6.74 -4.03 -24.83
N ASP A 38 -6.71 -2.75 -24.40
CA ASP A 38 -6.80 -2.40 -22.98
C ASP A 38 -8.17 -2.74 -22.40
N ALA A 39 -9.25 -2.42 -23.12
CA ALA A 39 -10.61 -2.80 -22.72
C ALA A 39 -10.76 -4.33 -22.65
N PHE A 40 -10.27 -5.04 -23.67
CA PHE A 40 -10.33 -6.50 -23.72
C PHE A 40 -9.57 -7.16 -22.57
N ARG A 41 -8.33 -6.74 -22.28
CA ARG A 41 -7.55 -7.33 -21.17
C ARG A 41 -8.20 -7.15 -19.81
N ARG A 42 -8.98 -6.07 -19.62
CA ARG A 42 -9.68 -5.78 -18.36
C ARG A 42 -10.89 -6.69 -18.14
N THR A 43 -11.51 -7.18 -19.21
CA THR A 43 -12.73 -7.99 -19.14
C THR A 43 -12.50 -9.48 -19.41
N SER A 44 -11.42 -9.84 -20.08
CA SER A 44 -11.12 -11.25 -20.43
C SER A 44 -10.84 -12.08 -19.18
N GLU A 45 -11.42 -13.26 -19.08
CA GLU A 45 -11.15 -14.23 -18.01
C GLU A 45 -9.98 -15.16 -18.33
N ASN A 46 -9.60 -15.27 -19.59
CA ASN A 46 -8.51 -16.12 -20.04
C ASN A 46 -7.15 -15.43 -19.80
N LEU A 47 -6.32 -16.02 -18.95
CA LEU A 47 -5.01 -15.49 -18.59
C LEU A 47 -4.08 -15.35 -19.82
N TYR A 48 -4.06 -16.32 -20.71
CA TYR A 48 -3.25 -16.25 -21.93
C TYR A 48 -3.64 -15.07 -22.82
N HIS A 49 -4.94 -14.84 -23.00
CA HIS A 49 -5.45 -13.70 -23.76
C HIS A 49 -5.03 -12.36 -23.14
N ARG A 50 -5.11 -12.26 -21.82
CA ARG A 50 -4.71 -11.03 -21.09
C ARG A 50 -3.22 -10.76 -21.24
N VAL A 51 -2.39 -11.77 -21.00
CA VAL A 51 -0.93 -11.66 -21.13
C VAL A 51 -0.55 -11.27 -22.55
N ARG A 52 -1.15 -11.91 -23.55
CA ARG A 52 -0.88 -11.59 -24.95
C ARG A 52 -1.29 -10.15 -25.32
N ALA A 53 -2.44 -9.68 -24.79
CA ALA A 53 -2.87 -8.29 -24.99
C ALA A 53 -1.89 -7.29 -24.36
N ILE A 54 -1.33 -7.59 -23.19
CA ILE A 54 -0.29 -6.76 -22.56
C ILE A 54 0.98 -6.70 -23.41
N PHE A 55 1.43 -7.84 -23.92
CA PHE A 55 2.60 -7.87 -24.83
C PHE A 55 2.34 -7.09 -26.12
N PHE A 56 1.15 -7.20 -26.69
CA PHE A 56 0.78 -6.42 -27.88
C PHE A 56 0.81 -4.91 -27.58
N LEU A 57 0.19 -4.47 -26.46
CA LEU A 57 0.23 -3.09 -26.03
C LEU A 57 1.67 -2.58 -25.84
N GLN A 58 2.51 -3.34 -25.14
CA GLN A 58 3.91 -2.98 -24.96
C GLN A 58 4.64 -2.85 -26.29
N ALA A 59 4.49 -3.83 -27.18
CA ALA A 59 5.18 -3.83 -28.47
C ALA A 59 4.72 -2.69 -29.38
N ILE A 60 3.41 -2.38 -29.40
CA ILE A 60 2.87 -1.27 -30.19
C ILE A 60 3.44 0.06 -29.68
N HIS A 61 3.39 0.34 -28.38
CA HIS A 61 3.90 1.57 -27.81
C HIS A 61 5.42 1.71 -27.96
N ARG A 62 6.16 0.61 -27.88
CA ARG A 62 7.63 0.63 -27.92
C ARG A 62 8.20 0.66 -29.33
N PHE A 63 7.57 -0.02 -30.29
CA PHE A 63 8.18 -0.25 -31.59
C PHE A 63 7.36 0.31 -32.76
N HIS A 64 6.03 0.18 -32.75
CA HIS A 64 5.20 0.51 -33.90
C HIS A 64 4.67 1.94 -33.91
N LEU A 65 4.26 2.47 -32.77
CA LEU A 65 3.80 3.87 -32.64
C LEU A 65 4.91 4.88 -32.91
N PRO A 66 6.12 4.75 -32.31
CA PRO A 66 7.19 5.73 -32.52
C PRO A 66 7.60 5.91 -34.01
N GLU A 67 7.55 4.83 -34.78
CA GLU A 67 7.86 4.89 -36.23
C GLU A 67 6.82 5.66 -37.06
N LYS A 68 5.60 5.81 -36.53
CA LYS A 68 4.47 6.44 -37.23
C LYS A 68 4.12 7.82 -36.69
N LEU A 69 4.79 8.27 -35.62
CA LEU A 69 4.58 9.61 -35.09
C LEU A 69 5.23 10.66 -36.01
N PRO A 70 4.56 11.80 -36.24
CA PRO A 70 5.18 12.92 -36.95
C PRO A 70 6.41 13.41 -36.21
N THR A 71 7.52 13.62 -36.92
CA THR A 71 8.78 14.13 -36.35
C THR A 71 8.69 15.57 -35.78
N SER A 72 7.57 16.23 -36.02
CA SER A 72 7.29 17.58 -35.50
C SER A 72 6.54 17.60 -34.16
N GLU A 73 6.03 16.49 -33.69
CA GLU A 73 5.35 16.43 -32.38
C GLU A 73 6.37 16.28 -31.25
N THR A 74 6.28 17.14 -30.25
CA THR A 74 7.05 17.04 -29.02
C THR A 74 6.28 16.24 -27.99
N GLY A 75 6.90 15.20 -27.45
CA GLY A 75 6.32 14.43 -26.36
C GLY A 75 6.41 15.16 -25.02
N SER A 76 5.60 14.76 -24.07
CA SER A 76 5.63 15.28 -22.69
C SER A 76 6.89 14.84 -21.92
N ILE A 77 7.64 13.88 -22.43
CA ILE A 77 8.89 13.39 -21.82
C ILE A 77 10.04 13.92 -22.68
N PRO A 78 11.00 14.71 -22.13
CA PRO A 78 12.14 15.20 -22.89
C PRO A 78 12.99 14.03 -23.40
N PHE A 79 13.36 14.10 -24.67
CA PHE A 79 14.08 13.01 -25.34
C PHE A 79 15.42 12.71 -24.66
N GLU A 80 16.17 13.72 -24.24
CA GLU A 80 17.44 13.56 -23.51
C GLU A 80 17.28 12.74 -22.24
N GLY A 81 16.25 13.01 -21.42
CA GLY A 81 15.96 12.26 -20.22
C GLY A 81 15.53 10.82 -20.53
N TYR A 82 14.77 10.63 -21.61
CA TYR A 82 14.36 9.30 -22.06
C TYR A 82 15.54 8.48 -22.60
N GLU A 83 16.44 9.11 -23.37
CA GLU A 83 17.67 8.49 -23.88
C GLU A 83 18.57 8.04 -22.72
N ASN A 84 18.77 8.90 -21.70
CA ASN A 84 19.50 8.56 -20.48
C ASN A 84 18.85 7.39 -19.75
N LEU A 85 17.52 7.38 -19.62
CA LEU A 85 16.78 6.28 -19.01
C LEU A 85 17.01 4.94 -19.74
N LEU A 86 16.96 4.95 -21.05
CA LEU A 86 17.25 3.77 -21.88
C LEU A 86 18.71 3.35 -21.81
N GLY A 87 19.63 4.31 -21.78
CA GLY A 87 21.07 4.11 -21.60
C GLY A 87 21.46 3.66 -20.20
N ARG A 88 20.50 3.59 -19.26
CA ARG A 88 20.70 3.26 -17.84
C ARG A 88 21.51 4.31 -17.07
N HIS A 89 21.58 5.53 -17.58
CA HIS A 89 22.11 6.70 -16.90
C HIS A 89 20.98 7.34 -16.08
N PHE A 90 20.60 6.63 -14.98
CA PHE A 90 19.38 6.95 -14.25
C PHE A 90 19.46 8.28 -13.49
N GLU A 91 20.64 8.63 -12.98
CA GLU A 91 20.85 9.87 -12.23
C GLU A 91 20.69 11.08 -13.17
N GLU A 92 21.30 11.04 -14.35
CA GLU A 92 21.18 12.07 -15.38
C GLU A 92 19.74 12.17 -15.91
N ALA A 93 19.06 11.03 -16.08
CA ALA A 93 17.64 11.01 -16.44
C ALA A 93 16.78 11.72 -15.39
N ILE A 94 17.02 11.46 -14.10
CA ILE A 94 16.31 12.09 -12.99
C ILE A 94 16.53 13.60 -12.99
N GLU A 95 17.75 14.09 -13.18
CA GLU A 95 18.06 15.52 -13.25
C GLU A 95 17.26 16.23 -14.36
N VAL A 96 17.23 15.63 -15.56
CA VAL A 96 16.46 16.17 -16.70
C VAL A 96 14.96 16.18 -16.39
N PHE A 97 14.41 15.09 -15.84
CA PHE A 97 12.98 14.99 -15.54
C PHE A 97 12.56 15.92 -14.41
N LEU A 98 13.37 16.07 -13.36
CA LEU A 98 13.09 17.02 -12.27
C LEU A 98 13.07 18.46 -12.75
N LYS A 99 14.00 18.83 -13.62
CA LYS A 99 14.04 20.17 -14.22
C LYS A 99 12.76 20.48 -15.03
N VAL A 100 12.26 19.51 -15.81
CA VAL A 100 11.01 19.69 -16.55
C VAL A 100 9.82 19.76 -15.60
N GLN A 101 9.79 18.90 -14.57
CA GLN A 101 8.73 18.94 -13.57
C GLN A 101 8.68 20.26 -12.79
N GLU A 102 9.84 20.88 -12.51
CA GLU A 102 9.92 22.20 -11.88
C GLU A 102 9.36 23.30 -12.79
N GLN A 103 9.60 23.21 -14.10
CA GLN A 103 9.19 24.22 -15.08
C GLN A 103 7.73 24.10 -15.50
N GLU A 104 7.25 22.89 -15.73
CA GLU A 104 5.94 22.59 -16.34
C GLU A 104 4.94 21.99 -15.35
N GLY A 105 5.39 21.61 -14.18
CA GLY A 105 4.60 20.88 -13.21
C GLY A 105 4.56 19.37 -13.46
N PRO A 106 3.95 18.61 -12.53
CA PRO A 106 3.85 17.16 -12.64
C PRO A 106 2.85 16.77 -13.73
N SER A 107 3.28 15.93 -14.67
CA SER A 107 2.44 15.29 -15.69
C SER A 107 2.53 13.77 -15.58
N ASP A 108 1.57 13.05 -16.17
CA ASP A 108 1.56 11.59 -16.17
C ASP A 108 2.83 11.02 -16.81
N GLY A 109 3.30 11.63 -17.90
CA GLY A 109 4.51 11.23 -18.62
C GLY A 109 5.76 11.39 -17.76
N ILE A 110 6.01 12.61 -17.26
CA ILE A 110 7.17 12.93 -16.44
C ILE A 110 7.19 12.11 -15.15
N CYS A 111 6.06 11.99 -14.44
CA CYS A 111 6.01 11.22 -13.22
C CYS A 111 6.22 9.70 -13.46
N SER A 112 5.75 9.17 -14.58
CA SER A 112 6.02 7.78 -14.96
C SER A 112 7.51 7.54 -15.26
N ALA A 113 8.15 8.48 -15.97
CA ALA A 113 9.57 8.39 -16.29
C ALA A 113 10.45 8.52 -15.04
N LEU A 114 10.18 9.50 -14.17
CA LEU A 114 10.85 9.66 -12.87
C LEU A 114 10.68 8.42 -11.99
N ALA A 115 9.45 7.91 -11.86
CA ALA A 115 9.19 6.72 -11.07
C ALA A 115 9.94 5.50 -11.61
N SER A 116 10.09 5.38 -12.93
CA SER A 116 10.88 4.32 -13.55
C SER A 116 12.37 4.45 -13.21
N ALA A 117 12.94 5.66 -13.33
CA ALA A 117 14.34 5.92 -13.01
C ALA A 117 14.65 5.65 -11.52
N TYR A 118 13.83 6.15 -10.60
CA TYR A 118 13.98 5.88 -9.17
C TYR A 118 13.86 4.39 -8.83
N HIS A 119 12.93 3.68 -9.47
CA HIS A 119 12.77 2.26 -9.28
C HIS A 119 14.03 1.48 -9.70
N GLN A 120 14.66 1.85 -10.81
CA GLN A 120 15.89 1.23 -11.28
C GLN A 120 17.09 1.43 -10.33
N LEU A 121 17.09 2.54 -9.60
CA LEU A 121 18.07 2.81 -8.53
C LEU A 121 17.67 2.22 -7.17
N ALA A 122 16.62 1.40 -7.12
CA ALA A 122 16.04 0.84 -5.89
C ALA A 122 15.49 1.89 -4.89
N PHE A 123 15.25 3.11 -5.32
CA PHE A 123 14.60 4.15 -4.52
C PHE A 123 13.07 4.00 -4.55
N GLN A 124 12.59 2.86 -4.04
CA GLN A 124 11.17 2.49 -4.14
C GLN A 124 10.23 3.53 -3.53
N THR A 125 10.59 4.09 -2.39
CA THR A 125 9.79 5.12 -1.72
C THR A 125 9.63 6.37 -2.59
N LEU A 126 10.72 6.86 -3.20
CA LEU A 126 10.67 8.00 -4.11
C LEU A 126 9.85 7.69 -5.38
N ALA A 127 10.03 6.50 -5.95
CA ALA A 127 9.25 6.06 -7.11
C ALA A 127 7.74 6.07 -6.81
N ASP A 128 7.33 5.57 -5.66
CA ASP A 128 5.94 5.53 -5.24
C ASP A 128 5.39 6.92 -4.92
N GLN A 129 6.17 7.79 -4.28
CA GLN A 129 5.78 9.18 -4.03
C GLN A 129 5.54 9.95 -5.32
N VAL A 130 6.45 9.81 -6.30
CA VAL A 130 6.30 10.46 -7.60
C VAL A 130 5.05 9.97 -8.32
N ARG A 131 4.78 8.66 -8.34
CA ARG A 131 3.55 8.11 -8.94
C ARG A 131 2.29 8.67 -8.27
N LYS A 132 2.32 8.88 -6.96
CA LYS A 132 1.20 9.40 -6.18
C LYS A 132 1.03 10.91 -6.28
N SER A 133 2.05 11.65 -6.72
CA SER A 133 1.98 13.11 -6.91
C SER A 133 0.99 13.52 -8.01
N VAL A 134 0.75 12.65 -8.99
CA VAL A 134 -0.22 12.90 -10.06
C VAL A 134 -1.63 12.53 -9.59
N ARG A 135 -2.31 13.50 -8.99
CA ARG A 135 -3.67 13.32 -8.44
C ARG A 135 -4.77 13.20 -9.49
N THR A 136 -4.49 13.59 -10.73
CA THR A 136 -5.41 13.50 -11.86
C THR A 136 -5.50 12.10 -12.44
N VAL A 137 -4.52 11.24 -12.20
CA VAL A 137 -4.52 9.85 -12.64
C VAL A 137 -5.63 9.08 -11.93
N ARG A 138 -6.46 8.39 -12.71
CA ARG A 138 -7.65 7.69 -12.21
C ARG A 138 -7.33 6.69 -11.10
N GLY A 139 -6.21 5.96 -11.22
CA GLY A 139 -5.74 5.01 -10.21
C GLY A 139 -5.32 5.64 -8.89
N ASN A 140 -4.97 6.93 -8.88
CA ASN A 140 -4.54 7.63 -7.68
C ASN A 140 -5.69 8.36 -6.95
N GLN A 141 -6.78 8.65 -7.64
CA GLN A 141 -7.87 9.47 -7.09
C GLN A 141 -8.47 8.89 -5.81
N TRP A 142 -8.67 7.59 -5.73
CA TRP A 142 -9.27 6.96 -4.56
C TRP A 142 -8.36 7.01 -3.32
N MET A 143 -7.03 7.00 -3.49
CA MET A 143 -6.07 7.11 -2.39
C MET A 143 -6.11 8.49 -1.72
N PHE A 144 -6.55 9.52 -2.45
CA PHE A 144 -6.67 10.89 -1.95
C PHE A 144 -8.09 11.26 -1.47
N ARG A 145 -9.05 10.33 -1.51
CA ARG A 145 -10.42 10.53 -1.02
C ARG A 145 -10.56 10.47 0.50
N MET A 146 -9.52 10.79 1.24
CA MET A 146 -9.58 10.79 2.70
C MET A 146 -10.32 12.00 3.29
N GLY A 147 -10.90 12.84 2.47
CA GLY A 147 -11.58 14.06 2.90
C GLY A 147 -10.60 15.20 3.24
N HIS A 148 -11.13 16.41 3.30
CA HIS A 148 -10.35 17.55 3.77
C HIS A 148 -10.37 17.56 5.32
N PRO A 149 -9.28 17.92 6.00
CA PRO A 149 -9.23 17.97 7.46
C PRO A 149 -10.29 18.86 8.09
N ALA A 150 -10.75 19.87 7.35
CA ALA A 150 -11.81 20.78 7.81
C ALA A 150 -13.20 20.13 7.77
N ASP A 151 -13.42 19.10 6.94
CA ASP A 151 -14.71 18.41 6.81
C ASP A 151 -14.93 17.46 8.00
N HIS A 152 -13.85 16.90 8.53
CA HIS A 152 -13.87 16.00 9.68
C HIS A 152 -12.75 16.35 10.66
N PRO A 153 -12.91 17.42 11.46
CA PRO A 153 -11.91 17.80 12.40
C PRO A 153 -11.78 16.73 13.49
N LEU A 154 -10.71 15.95 13.42
CA LEU A 154 -10.40 14.97 14.43
C LEU A 154 -10.06 15.67 15.76
N ARG A 155 -10.44 15.03 16.84
CA ARG A 155 -10.11 15.43 18.21
C ARG A 155 -9.68 14.19 18.97
N ILE A 156 -8.70 14.32 19.82
CA ILE A 156 -8.36 13.26 20.76
C ILE A 156 -9.50 13.09 21.75
N ARG A 157 -9.84 11.85 22.03
CA ARG A 157 -10.84 11.49 23.03
C ARG A 157 -10.48 12.08 24.38
N TYR A 158 -11.47 12.57 25.05
CA TYR A 158 -11.30 13.31 26.27
C TYR A 158 -10.68 12.44 27.39
N GLU A 159 -10.97 11.14 27.39
CA GLU A 159 -10.40 10.16 28.33
C GLU A 159 -8.87 10.08 28.24
N LEU A 160 -8.27 10.41 27.10
CA LEU A 160 -6.82 10.46 26.90
C LEU A 160 -6.21 11.83 27.22
N LEU A 161 -7.05 12.83 27.47
CA LEU A 161 -6.62 14.18 27.83
C LEU A 161 -6.64 14.43 29.35
N GLU A 162 -7.26 13.52 30.11
CA GLU A 162 -7.27 13.56 31.57
C GLU A 162 -5.94 13.01 32.11
N GLN A 163 -5.18 13.85 32.78
CA GLN A 163 -3.99 13.41 33.49
C GLN A 163 -4.37 12.82 34.85
N ASP A 164 -3.78 11.69 35.20
CA ASP A 164 -3.62 11.30 36.59
C ASP A 164 -2.54 12.19 37.23
N GLU A 165 -2.20 11.96 38.48
CA GLU A 165 -1.28 12.83 39.24
C GLU A 165 0.04 13.17 38.53
N TYR A 166 0.43 12.46 37.48
CA TYR A 166 1.74 12.58 36.84
C TYR A 166 1.78 12.42 35.33
N ARG A 167 0.80 11.80 34.65
CA ARG A 167 0.89 11.44 33.23
C ARG A 167 -0.46 11.30 32.53
N PHE A 168 -0.44 11.50 31.21
CA PHE A 168 -1.56 11.13 30.35
C PHE A 168 -1.69 9.60 30.24
N PRO A 169 -2.91 9.09 30.07
CA PRO A 169 -3.15 7.68 29.83
C PRO A 169 -2.42 7.17 28.59
N ILE A 170 -1.98 5.92 28.64
CA ILE A 170 -1.34 5.24 27.52
C ILE A 170 -2.34 4.27 26.91
N LEU A 171 -2.67 4.48 25.65
CA LEU A 171 -3.41 3.53 24.85
C LEU A 171 -2.43 2.54 24.25
N CYS A 172 -2.72 1.25 24.38
CA CYS A 172 -1.92 0.17 23.82
C CYS A 172 -2.76 -0.70 22.90
N GLU A 173 -2.30 -0.89 21.66
CA GLU A 173 -2.82 -1.86 20.72
C GLU A 173 -1.80 -2.97 20.50
N ARG A 174 -2.31 -4.21 20.41
CA ARG A 174 -1.49 -5.39 20.15
C ARG A 174 -2.05 -6.15 18.98
N THR A 175 -1.16 -6.61 18.13
CA THR A 175 -1.55 -7.36 16.93
C THR A 175 -0.68 -8.60 16.79
N PRO A 176 -1.29 -9.77 16.57
CA PRO A 176 -0.54 -10.96 16.17
C PRO A 176 0.10 -10.73 14.79
N VAL A 177 1.00 -11.59 14.44
CA VAL A 177 1.47 -11.72 13.05
C VAL A 177 0.63 -12.73 12.31
N ARG A 178 0.84 -12.84 11.00
CA ARG A 178 0.11 -13.79 10.18
C ARG A 178 1.03 -14.86 9.61
N MET A 179 0.47 -16.04 9.41
CA MET A 179 1.07 -17.10 8.63
C MET A 179 0.06 -17.63 7.63
N ASP A 180 0.50 -17.87 6.40
CA ASP A 180 -0.30 -18.51 5.37
C ASP A 180 -0.17 -20.03 5.51
N LEU A 181 -1.30 -20.72 5.57
CA LEU A 181 -1.36 -22.19 5.62
C LEU A 181 -1.47 -22.80 4.21
N THR A 182 -1.90 -22.00 3.24
CA THR A 182 -1.98 -22.44 1.85
C THR A 182 -1.24 -21.43 0.96
N HIS A 183 -0.73 -21.92 -0.17
CA HIS A 183 -0.14 -21.09 -1.20
C HIS A 183 -1.12 -20.92 -2.36
N SER A 184 -1.45 -19.69 -2.70
CA SER A 184 -2.05 -19.41 -4.01
C SER A 184 -0.93 -18.94 -4.93
N ALA A 185 -0.15 -19.84 -5.44
CA ALA A 185 1.06 -19.56 -6.22
C ALA A 185 2.08 -18.66 -5.47
N TRP A 186 3.32 -18.62 -5.91
CA TRP A 186 4.41 -17.83 -5.34
C TRP A 186 4.35 -16.33 -5.70
N SER A 187 3.30 -15.88 -6.36
CA SER A 187 3.12 -14.50 -6.80
C SER A 187 2.45 -13.66 -5.71
N ASP A 188 2.65 -12.37 -5.81
CA ASP A 188 2.03 -11.38 -4.96
C ASP A 188 0.49 -11.51 -5.03
N ILE A 189 -0.13 -11.94 -3.93
CA ILE A 189 -1.58 -12.12 -3.83
C ILE A 189 -2.31 -10.78 -3.98
N PHE A 190 -1.69 -9.66 -3.61
CA PHE A 190 -2.25 -8.35 -3.89
C PHE A 190 -2.45 -8.14 -5.39
N PHE A 191 -1.43 -8.43 -6.19
CA PHE A 191 -1.53 -8.36 -7.64
C PHE A 191 -2.58 -9.33 -8.19
N LEU A 192 -2.58 -10.59 -7.71
CA LEU A 192 -3.60 -11.57 -8.08
C LEU A 192 -5.00 -11.10 -7.68
N GLY A 193 -5.17 -10.54 -6.49
CA GLY A 193 -6.45 -10.02 -6.02
C GLY A 193 -7.00 -8.90 -6.90
N MET A 194 -6.11 -8.04 -7.41
CA MET A 194 -6.51 -6.92 -8.25
C MET A 194 -6.79 -7.33 -9.70
N ASP A 195 -5.97 -8.21 -10.27
CA ASP A 195 -6.09 -8.60 -11.69
C ASP A 195 -6.87 -9.90 -11.90
N PHE A 196 -6.78 -10.84 -10.95
CA PHE A 196 -7.40 -12.16 -11.01
C PHE A 196 -8.12 -12.54 -9.72
N PRO A 197 -9.09 -11.74 -9.27
CA PRO A 197 -9.70 -11.91 -7.95
C PRO A 197 -10.30 -13.30 -7.73
N GLN A 198 -10.79 -13.97 -8.77
CA GLN A 198 -11.36 -15.31 -8.68
C GLN A 198 -10.33 -16.39 -8.30
N GLY A 199 -9.05 -16.16 -8.61
CA GLY A 199 -7.93 -17.05 -8.29
C GLY A 199 -7.20 -16.67 -7.00
N ALA A 200 -7.48 -15.51 -6.44
CA ALA A 200 -6.78 -15.00 -5.27
C ALA A 200 -7.43 -15.53 -4.00
N ARG A 201 -6.85 -16.59 -3.44
CA ARG A 201 -7.33 -17.24 -2.21
C ARG A 201 -6.16 -17.65 -1.33
N VAL A 202 -6.29 -17.43 -0.04
CA VAL A 202 -5.32 -17.91 0.95
C VAL A 202 -6.01 -18.28 2.25
N VAL A 203 -5.68 -19.44 2.81
CA VAL A 203 -6.01 -19.79 4.19
C VAL A 203 -4.88 -19.28 5.07
N ASN A 204 -5.23 -18.49 6.05
CA ASN A 204 -4.33 -17.66 6.83
C ASN A 204 -4.67 -17.83 8.32
N VAL A 205 -3.67 -17.75 9.17
CA VAL A 205 -3.83 -17.81 10.62
C VAL A 205 -3.12 -16.65 11.29
N SER A 206 -3.78 -16.07 12.30
CA SER A 206 -3.16 -15.12 13.22
C SER A 206 -2.37 -15.87 14.26
N VAL A 207 -1.11 -15.48 14.48
CA VAL A 207 -0.17 -16.19 15.31
C VAL A 207 0.42 -15.27 16.37
N ASP A 208 0.23 -15.63 17.62
CA ASP A 208 1.00 -15.11 18.73
C ASP A 208 2.30 -15.89 18.85
N LEU A 209 3.36 -15.29 19.32
CA LEU A 209 4.67 -15.88 19.37
C LEU A 209 5.21 -16.02 20.79
N ALA A 210 5.95 -17.09 21.01
CA ALA A 210 6.75 -17.33 22.21
C ALA A 210 8.14 -17.81 21.82
N VAL A 211 9.15 -17.41 22.56
CA VAL A 211 10.51 -17.92 22.39
C VAL A 211 10.67 -19.15 23.25
N HIS A 212 10.97 -20.28 22.61
CA HIS A 212 11.13 -21.56 23.30
C HIS A 212 12.21 -21.48 24.41
N GLY A 213 11.87 -21.95 25.59
CA GLY A 213 12.75 -21.94 26.77
C GLY A 213 12.85 -20.60 27.50
N ARG A 214 12.18 -19.54 27.01
CA ARG A 214 12.13 -18.21 27.65
C ARG A 214 10.73 -17.81 28.07
N ASP A 215 9.77 -17.89 27.17
CA ASP A 215 8.41 -17.39 27.39
C ASP A 215 7.50 -18.53 27.82
N ALA A 216 6.65 -18.27 28.83
CA ALA A 216 5.70 -19.26 29.33
C ALA A 216 4.53 -19.49 28.37
N GLU A 217 4.07 -18.43 27.71
CA GLU A 217 2.93 -18.45 26.80
C GLU A 217 3.17 -17.53 25.59
N PRO A 218 2.58 -17.87 24.42
CA PRO A 218 2.59 -16.97 23.27
C PRO A 218 1.83 -15.67 23.55
N LYS A 219 2.32 -14.57 22.96
CA LYS A 219 1.69 -13.26 23.04
C LYS A 219 1.81 -12.53 21.69
N PRO A 220 0.92 -11.56 21.41
CA PRO A 220 1.03 -10.74 20.23
C PRO A 220 2.39 -10.04 20.17
N PRO A 221 3.18 -10.24 19.11
CA PRO A 221 4.54 -9.72 19.07
C PRO A 221 4.61 -8.26 18.61
N VAL A 222 3.54 -7.71 18.06
CA VAL A 222 3.49 -6.33 17.56
C VAL A 222 2.69 -5.47 18.54
N GLU A 223 3.31 -4.40 19.02
CA GLU A 223 2.69 -3.47 19.96
C GLU A 223 2.83 -2.03 19.45
N ALA A 224 1.76 -1.26 19.60
CA ALA A 224 1.69 0.17 19.31
C ALA A 224 1.14 0.91 20.53
N TYR A 225 1.80 2.00 20.90
CA TYR A 225 1.40 2.83 22.02
C TYR A 225 1.14 4.24 21.56
N PHE A 226 0.09 4.85 22.10
CA PHE A 226 -0.30 6.23 21.84
C PHE A 226 -0.52 6.95 23.16
N ARG A 227 0.01 8.15 23.29
CA ARG A 227 -0.31 9.06 24.41
C ARG A 227 -0.20 10.51 24.00
N VAL A 228 -0.87 11.36 24.76
CA VAL A 228 -0.68 12.82 24.72
C VAL A 228 0.55 13.19 25.54
N ILE A 229 1.26 14.25 25.15
CA ILE A 229 2.42 14.79 25.85
C ILE A 229 2.28 16.31 26.03
N ASP A 230 2.96 16.87 27.03
CA ASP A 230 2.92 18.32 27.35
C ASP A 230 3.92 19.16 26.52
N GLU A 231 4.24 18.70 25.32
CA GLU A 231 5.08 19.40 24.36
C GLU A 231 4.36 19.45 23.01
N PRO A 232 4.31 20.60 22.30
CA PRO A 232 3.56 20.74 21.04
C PRO A 232 4.34 20.13 19.86
N VAL A 233 4.73 18.88 19.98
CA VAL A 233 5.50 18.11 19.00
C VAL A 233 4.85 16.76 18.73
N LEU A 234 5.25 16.14 17.62
CA LEU A 234 4.97 14.74 17.35
C LEU A 234 6.24 13.94 17.62
N LYS A 235 6.18 13.07 18.62
CA LYS A 235 7.32 12.21 18.99
C LYS A 235 7.06 10.79 18.52
N LEU A 236 7.95 10.28 17.70
CA LEU A 236 7.89 8.93 17.13
C LEU A 236 9.05 8.11 17.63
N THR A 237 8.77 6.91 18.12
CA THR A 237 9.79 5.99 18.62
C THR A 237 9.52 4.58 18.12
N SER A 238 10.53 3.94 17.54
CA SER A 238 10.56 2.50 17.28
C SER A 238 11.57 1.86 18.23
N ILE A 239 11.09 0.99 19.13
CA ILE A 239 11.93 0.34 20.16
C ILE A 239 12.89 -0.65 19.48
N ASP A 240 12.40 -1.46 18.58
CA ASP A 240 13.16 -2.49 17.86
C ASP A 240 14.21 -1.90 16.91
N LEU A 241 13.95 -0.73 16.33
CA LEU A 241 14.90 0.00 15.49
C LEU A 241 15.84 0.90 16.30
N LYS A 242 15.58 1.08 17.60
CA LYS A 242 16.28 2.03 18.48
C LYS A 242 16.32 3.45 17.89
N ALA A 243 15.23 3.86 17.26
CA ALA A 243 15.11 5.14 16.59
C ALA A 243 14.03 5.99 17.25
N THR A 244 14.34 7.28 17.45
CA THR A 244 13.39 8.28 17.95
C THR A 244 13.55 9.56 17.14
N ALA A 245 12.42 10.15 16.73
CA ALA A 245 12.37 11.46 16.09
C ALA A 245 11.40 12.37 16.83
N ILE A 246 11.81 13.61 17.03
CA ILE A 246 10.95 14.72 17.48
C ILE A 246 10.66 15.56 16.26
N ILE A 247 9.41 15.54 15.81
CA ILE A 247 8.95 16.20 14.60
C ILE A 247 8.26 17.50 15.00
N THR A 248 8.74 18.61 14.45
CA THR A 248 8.24 19.96 14.72
C THR A 248 7.64 20.64 13.49
N SER A 249 7.81 20.04 12.31
CA SER A 249 7.28 20.56 11.05
C SER A 249 6.46 19.52 10.28
N LEU A 250 5.49 19.99 9.48
CA LEU A 250 4.74 19.09 8.59
C LEU A 250 5.63 18.47 7.51
N ALA A 251 6.63 19.21 7.02
CA ALA A 251 7.56 18.69 6.02
C ALA A 251 8.30 17.42 6.51
N ASP A 252 8.72 17.41 7.76
CA ASP A 252 9.39 16.24 8.35
C ASP A 252 8.48 15.00 8.45
N VAL A 253 7.16 15.17 8.55
CA VAL A 253 6.20 14.06 8.54
C VAL A 253 6.16 13.39 7.18
N PHE A 254 6.23 14.17 6.11
CA PHE A 254 6.19 13.67 4.73
C PHE A 254 7.57 13.29 4.16
N ASP A 255 8.64 13.56 4.89
CA ASP A 255 10.00 13.14 4.52
C ASP A 255 10.28 11.71 5.02
N PHE A 256 10.03 10.75 4.15
CA PHE A 256 10.23 9.32 4.43
C PHE A 256 11.69 8.87 4.26
N ALA A 257 12.52 9.68 3.62
CA ALA A 257 13.92 9.34 3.39
C ALA A 257 14.84 9.71 4.56
N LYS A 258 14.35 10.56 5.49
CA LYS A 258 15.16 11.15 6.55
C LYS A 258 15.59 10.15 7.64
N ASP A 259 14.75 9.14 7.93
CA ASP A 259 14.93 8.23 9.04
C ASP A 259 14.25 6.87 8.81
N TYR A 260 14.40 5.95 9.78
CA TYR A 260 13.79 4.62 9.74
C TYR A 260 12.36 4.57 10.30
N LEU A 261 11.71 5.72 10.54
CA LEU A 261 10.37 5.80 11.15
C LEU A 261 9.25 5.93 10.11
N GLY A 262 9.52 5.59 8.86
CA GLY A 262 8.59 5.72 7.75
C GLY A 262 7.23 5.06 8.00
N LEU A 263 7.17 3.88 8.63
CA LEU A 263 5.89 3.22 8.95
C LEU A 263 5.08 4.00 9.99
N LEU A 264 5.72 4.60 11.00
CA LEU A 264 5.03 5.44 11.98
C LEU A 264 4.47 6.70 11.33
N LYS A 265 5.25 7.35 10.45
CA LYS A 265 4.79 8.51 9.65
C LYS A 265 3.62 8.12 8.75
N ALA A 266 3.73 6.98 8.05
CA ALA A 266 2.68 6.46 7.20
C ALA A 266 1.38 6.18 7.98
N ALA A 267 1.48 5.62 9.19
CA ALA A 267 0.34 5.37 10.05
C ALA A 267 -0.39 6.66 10.45
N ILE A 268 0.34 7.71 10.81
CA ILE A 268 -0.23 9.01 11.18
C ILE A 268 -0.96 9.65 9.99
N ILE A 269 -0.37 9.54 8.79
CA ILE A 269 -1.00 10.05 7.57
C ILE A 269 -2.24 9.22 7.23
N ALA A 270 -2.10 7.89 7.20
CA ALA A 270 -3.18 6.99 6.84
C ALA A 270 -4.34 6.98 7.84
N SER A 271 -4.07 7.22 9.13
CA SER A 271 -5.12 7.35 10.16
C SER A 271 -5.92 8.65 10.06
N GLY A 272 -5.44 9.62 9.29
CA GLY A 272 -6.07 10.94 9.14
C GLY A 272 -5.68 11.96 10.21
N ILE A 273 -4.79 11.64 11.14
CA ILE A 273 -4.26 12.61 12.11
C ILE A 273 -3.55 13.74 11.37
N ILE A 274 -2.71 13.40 10.41
CA ILE A 274 -2.09 14.36 9.48
C ILE A 274 -2.46 13.95 8.05
N PRO A 275 -3.59 14.43 7.53
CA PRO A 275 -4.07 14.00 6.23
C PRO A 275 -3.18 14.51 5.08
N PRO A 276 -3.07 13.75 3.97
CA PRO A 276 -2.21 14.12 2.84
C PRO A 276 -2.47 15.52 2.27
N GLY A 277 -3.72 15.98 2.31
CA GLY A 277 -4.10 17.31 1.79
C GLY A 277 -3.51 18.51 2.54
N ILE A 278 -2.85 18.29 3.68
CA ILE A 278 -2.19 19.37 4.43
C ILE A 278 -0.74 19.60 3.99
N GLU A 279 -0.16 18.65 3.25
CA GLU A 279 1.18 18.79 2.68
C GLU A 279 1.23 20.03 1.77
N GLY A 280 2.24 20.87 1.92
CA GLY A 280 2.39 22.10 1.13
C GLY A 280 1.35 23.19 1.40
N SER A 281 0.46 23.04 2.39
CA SER A 281 -0.61 24.00 2.71
C SER A 281 -0.11 25.27 3.42
N GLY A 282 1.16 25.34 3.81
CA GLY A 282 1.72 26.42 4.61
C GLY A 282 1.28 26.43 6.08
N LYS A 283 0.44 25.49 6.52
CA LYS A 283 0.05 25.36 7.94
C LYS A 283 1.17 24.78 8.78
N SER A 284 1.21 25.13 10.06
CA SER A 284 2.19 24.58 10.97
C SER A 284 1.70 23.28 11.64
N LEU A 285 2.64 22.41 12.01
CA LEU A 285 2.32 21.23 12.80
C LEU A 285 1.71 21.61 14.16
N ALA A 286 2.20 22.68 14.78
CA ALA A 286 1.69 23.16 16.08
C ALA A 286 0.21 23.59 16.00
N GLU A 287 -0.21 24.25 14.92
CA GLU A 287 -1.63 24.59 14.70
C GLU A 287 -2.51 23.33 14.58
N LEU A 288 -2.02 22.31 13.87
CA LEU A 288 -2.74 21.04 13.75
C LEU A 288 -2.84 20.32 15.09
N LEU A 289 -1.74 20.22 15.82
CA LEU A 289 -1.72 19.60 17.16
C LEU A 289 -2.62 20.36 18.13
N ASN A 290 -2.60 21.68 18.11
CA ASN A 290 -3.51 22.49 18.96
C ASN A 290 -4.99 22.16 18.70
N ARG A 291 -5.37 21.85 17.47
CA ARG A 291 -6.74 21.41 17.12
C ARG A 291 -7.05 20.00 17.60
N LEU A 292 -6.06 19.10 17.58
CA LEU A 292 -6.23 17.69 17.94
C LEU A 292 -6.24 17.46 19.45
N VAL A 293 -5.25 18.02 20.17
CA VAL A 293 -4.97 17.70 21.57
C VAL A 293 -5.11 18.91 22.51
N GLY A 294 -5.26 20.11 21.97
CA GLY A 294 -5.30 21.36 22.74
C GLY A 294 -3.96 22.09 22.80
N PRO A 295 -3.93 23.28 23.43
CA PRO A 295 -2.76 24.16 23.42
C PRO A 295 -1.57 23.54 24.18
N ASN A 296 -0.37 23.78 23.63
CA ASN A 296 0.92 23.33 24.19
C ASN A 296 1.04 21.82 24.43
N ARG A 297 0.25 21.02 23.71
CA ARG A 297 0.26 19.56 23.78
C ARG A 297 0.61 18.95 22.44
N GLY A 298 1.13 17.74 22.49
CA GLY A 298 1.46 16.95 21.32
C GLY A 298 1.12 15.48 21.48
N ILE A 299 1.66 14.67 20.61
CA ILE A 299 1.37 13.23 20.54
C ILE A 299 2.68 12.47 20.55
N GLU A 300 2.77 11.42 21.35
CA GLU A 300 3.82 10.42 21.28
C GLU A 300 3.25 9.09 20.79
N ILE A 301 3.90 8.51 19.79
CA ILE A 301 3.58 7.19 19.24
C ILE A 301 4.83 6.33 19.31
N ILE A 302 4.66 5.13 19.88
CA ILE A 302 5.75 4.18 20.06
C ILE A 302 5.35 2.87 19.41
N SER A 303 6.27 2.26 18.66
CA SER A 303 6.13 0.91 18.12
C SER A 303 7.14 -0.04 18.76
N SER A 304 6.73 -1.29 18.93
CA SER A 304 7.60 -2.38 19.34
C SER A 304 7.26 -3.64 18.55
N VAL A 305 8.27 -4.26 18.00
CA VAL A 305 8.18 -5.58 17.38
C VAL A 305 9.07 -6.52 18.17
N ASN A 306 8.46 -7.42 18.92
CA ASN A 306 9.13 -8.25 19.89
C ASN A 306 9.59 -9.58 19.27
N ASP A 307 10.88 -9.85 19.34
CA ASP A 307 11.49 -11.15 19.01
C ASP A 307 11.30 -11.64 17.56
N ILE A 308 11.01 -10.72 16.64
CA ILE A 308 10.88 -11.05 15.22
C ILE A 308 12.04 -10.41 14.45
N PRO A 309 12.90 -11.19 13.78
CA PRO A 309 13.93 -10.67 12.91
C PRO A 309 13.34 -9.93 11.71
N LYS A 310 14.04 -8.90 11.25
CA LYS A 310 13.70 -8.22 9.99
C LYS A 310 13.77 -9.22 8.84
N GLY A 311 12.82 -9.11 7.91
CA GLY A 311 12.74 -10.01 6.75
C GLY A 311 12.14 -11.39 7.05
N SER A 312 11.51 -11.58 8.21
CA SER A 312 10.87 -12.84 8.63
C SER A 312 9.71 -13.29 7.74
N ARG A 313 9.18 -12.42 6.91
CA ARG A 313 7.98 -12.65 6.06
C ARG A 313 6.69 -12.98 6.81
N LEU A 314 6.61 -12.56 8.06
CA LEU A 314 5.42 -12.72 8.91
C LEU A 314 4.44 -11.53 8.79
N ALA A 315 4.53 -10.74 7.74
CA ALA A 315 3.71 -9.55 7.50
C ALA A 315 3.79 -8.49 8.61
N VAL A 316 4.98 -8.33 9.19
CA VAL A 316 5.19 -7.43 10.34
C VAL A 316 4.84 -6.00 9.99
N SER A 317 5.21 -5.48 8.81
CA SER A 317 4.94 -4.09 8.42
C SER A 317 3.45 -3.77 8.38
N THR A 318 2.65 -4.61 7.74
CA THR A 318 1.20 -4.40 7.62
C THR A 318 0.50 -4.53 8.98
N ASN A 319 0.91 -5.51 9.81
CA ASN A 319 0.34 -5.67 11.14
C ASN A 319 0.77 -4.56 12.10
N LEU A 320 1.99 -4.05 11.98
CA LEU A 320 2.44 -2.88 12.72
C LEU A 320 1.66 -1.62 12.30
N LEU A 321 1.47 -1.41 11.00
CA LEU A 321 0.60 -0.34 10.51
C LEU A 321 -0.82 -0.48 11.03
N ALA A 322 -1.38 -1.69 11.03
CA ALA A 322 -2.71 -1.93 11.56
C ALA A 322 -2.81 -1.60 13.06
N ALA A 323 -1.83 -1.99 13.87
CA ALA A 323 -1.79 -1.65 15.30
C ALA A 323 -1.66 -0.12 15.52
N LEU A 324 -0.74 0.53 14.82
CA LEU A 324 -0.53 1.98 14.89
C LEU A 324 -1.78 2.76 14.46
N ILE A 325 -2.40 2.36 13.34
CA ILE A 325 -3.63 2.98 12.83
C ILE A 325 -4.79 2.75 13.78
N SER A 326 -4.94 1.53 14.33
CA SER A 326 -5.97 1.24 15.32
C SER A 326 -5.82 2.12 16.55
N ALA A 327 -4.61 2.26 17.09
CA ALA A 327 -4.33 3.15 18.21
C ALA A 327 -4.70 4.60 17.89
N CYS A 328 -4.31 5.09 16.71
CA CYS A 328 -4.66 6.44 16.25
C CYS A 328 -6.17 6.63 16.06
N MET A 329 -6.87 5.66 15.48
CA MET A 329 -8.32 5.72 15.27
C MET A 329 -9.08 5.69 16.60
N ARG A 330 -8.67 4.85 17.54
CA ARG A 330 -9.23 4.81 18.89
C ARG A 330 -9.03 6.13 19.60
N ALA A 331 -7.81 6.64 19.58
CA ALA A 331 -7.47 7.92 20.22
C ALA A 331 -8.28 9.09 19.67
N THR A 332 -8.66 9.07 18.40
CA THR A 332 -9.38 10.17 17.74
C THR A 332 -10.89 9.94 17.60
N GLY A 333 -11.43 8.92 18.26
CA GLY A 333 -12.88 8.65 18.24
C GLY A 333 -13.40 8.12 16.91
N GLN A 334 -12.54 7.58 16.06
CA GLN A 334 -12.93 6.95 14.78
C GLN A 334 -13.35 5.49 14.95
N THR A 335 -13.27 4.95 16.16
CA THR A 335 -13.81 3.66 16.57
C THR A 335 -14.89 3.86 17.63
N GLN A 336 -15.77 2.88 17.80
CA GLN A 336 -16.84 2.94 18.80
C GLN A 336 -16.27 2.99 20.22
N SER A 337 -15.25 2.18 20.48
CA SER A 337 -14.66 2.06 21.83
C SER A 337 -13.18 2.37 21.85
N LEU A 338 -12.71 2.84 23.00
CA LEU A 338 -11.29 3.08 23.25
C LEU A 338 -10.49 1.78 23.36
N THR A 339 -11.11 0.72 23.86
CA THR A 339 -10.50 -0.60 24.08
C THR A 339 -11.46 -1.71 23.65
N GLY A 340 -10.99 -2.95 23.60
CA GLY A 340 -11.78 -4.10 23.21
C GLY A 340 -11.69 -4.46 21.73
N GLU A 341 -12.53 -5.37 21.29
CA GLU A 341 -12.50 -5.81 19.90
C GLU A 341 -13.01 -4.76 18.93
N LEU A 342 -12.37 -4.68 17.77
CA LEU A 342 -12.84 -3.87 16.65
C LEU A 342 -14.03 -4.57 15.98
N THR A 343 -15.04 -3.80 15.59
CA THR A 343 -16.12 -4.29 14.74
C THR A 343 -15.61 -4.66 13.34
N GLU A 344 -16.38 -5.41 12.58
CA GLU A 344 -16.00 -5.78 11.19
C GLU A 344 -15.73 -4.54 10.32
N ASN A 345 -16.57 -3.52 10.40
CA ASN A 345 -16.37 -2.28 9.65
C ASN A 345 -15.11 -1.54 10.07
N GLU A 346 -14.79 -1.53 11.35
CA GLU A 346 -13.56 -0.91 11.85
C GLU A 346 -12.32 -1.70 11.40
N ARG A 347 -12.36 -3.04 11.44
CA ARG A 347 -11.28 -3.90 10.91
C ARG A 347 -11.04 -3.62 9.43
N ARG A 348 -12.11 -3.53 8.64
CA ARG A 348 -12.00 -3.21 7.21
C ARG A 348 -11.40 -1.82 6.98
N LEU A 349 -11.79 -0.82 7.77
CA LEU A 349 -11.22 0.52 7.67
C LEU A 349 -9.75 0.56 8.10
N VAL A 350 -9.39 -0.15 9.18
CA VAL A 350 -7.99 -0.30 9.61
C VAL A 350 -7.16 -0.95 8.50
N LEU A 351 -7.66 -2.03 7.89
CA LEU A 351 -6.97 -2.68 6.78
C LEU A 351 -6.79 -1.75 5.57
N ALA A 352 -7.85 -1.06 5.14
CA ALA A 352 -7.77 -0.13 4.01
C ALA A 352 -6.69 0.94 4.24
N ARG A 353 -6.63 1.47 5.45
CA ARG A 353 -5.62 2.46 5.87
C ARG A 353 -4.23 1.84 6.02
N ALA A 354 -4.12 0.60 6.48
CA ALA A 354 -2.83 -0.10 6.55
C ALA A 354 -2.25 -0.34 5.15
N ILE A 355 -3.06 -0.77 4.19
CA ILE A 355 -2.64 -0.89 2.78
C ILE A 355 -2.22 0.48 2.23
N LEU A 356 -2.99 1.54 2.50
CA LEU A 356 -2.59 2.89 2.12
C LEU A 356 -1.26 3.29 2.77
N GLY A 357 -1.06 2.96 4.05
CA GLY A 357 0.18 3.20 4.77
C GLY A 357 1.38 2.46 4.17
N GLU A 358 1.21 1.19 3.78
CA GLU A 358 2.23 0.43 3.05
C GLU A 358 2.63 1.12 1.74
N TRP A 359 1.67 1.64 1.00
CA TRP A 359 1.95 2.35 -0.24
C TRP A 359 2.62 3.70 0.00
N ILE A 360 2.19 4.45 1.02
CA ILE A 360 2.83 5.71 1.41
C ILE A 360 4.27 5.47 1.86
N GLY A 361 4.49 4.44 2.66
CA GLY A 361 5.81 4.04 3.17
C GLY A 361 6.70 3.34 2.13
N GLY A 362 6.15 2.92 0.99
CA GLY A 362 6.89 2.22 -0.08
C GLY A 362 7.23 0.76 0.25
N SER A 363 6.65 0.16 1.29
CA SER A 363 6.92 -1.22 1.70
C SER A 363 6.18 -2.26 0.84
N GLY A 364 5.03 -1.90 0.25
CA GLY A 364 4.35 -2.71 -0.76
C GLY A 364 3.70 -3.99 -0.23
N GLY A 365 3.23 -4.01 1.02
CA GLY A 365 2.50 -5.14 1.59
C GLY A 365 1.21 -5.46 0.83
N GLY A 366 0.91 -6.76 0.68
CA GLY A 366 -0.31 -7.24 0.05
C GLY A 366 -1.49 -7.29 1.03
N TRP A 367 -2.71 -7.40 0.49
CA TRP A 367 -3.89 -7.49 1.34
C TRP A 367 -3.98 -8.78 2.17
N GLN A 368 -3.32 -9.87 1.76
CA GLN A 368 -3.20 -11.07 2.57
C GLN A 368 -2.42 -10.85 3.88
N ASP A 369 -1.58 -9.83 3.91
CA ASP A 369 -0.76 -9.46 5.07
C ASP A 369 -1.61 -8.92 6.23
N SER A 370 -2.84 -8.54 5.96
CA SER A 370 -3.83 -8.10 6.95
C SER A 370 -4.27 -9.17 7.95
N GLY A 371 -3.76 -10.39 7.81
CA GLY A 371 -4.19 -11.52 8.60
C GLY A 371 -4.20 -11.31 10.12
N GLY A 372 -3.32 -10.46 10.65
CA GLY A 372 -3.32 -10.11 12.07
C GLY A 372 -4.53 -9.27 12.53
N VAL A 373 -5.20 -8.57 11.63
CA VAL A 373 -6.37 -7.72 11.98
C VAL A 373 -7.60 -8.56 12.32
N TRP A 374 -7.75 -9.73 11.70
CA TRP A 374 -8.82 -10.69 12.01
C TRP A 374 -8.25 -11.87 12.82
N PRO A 375 -8.83 -12.22 13.95
CA PRO A 375 -8.32 -13.30 14.80
C PRO A 375 -8.54 -14.68 14.17
N GLY A 376 -7.78 -15.65 14.63
CA GLY A 376 -7.99 -17.06 14.33
C GLY A 376 -7.62 -17.49 12.91
N ILE A 377 -8.22 -18.60 12.47
CA ILE A 377 -8.03 -19.15 11.13
C ILE A 377 -9.09 -18.56 10.20
N LYS A 378 -8.66 -18.11 9.03
CA LYS A 378 -9.54 -17.43 8.07
C LYS A 378 -9.17 -17.73 6.63
N LEU A 379 -10.18 -17.68 5.78
CA LEU A 379 -10.02 -17.63 4.33
C LEU A 379 -10.09 -16.17 3.88
N ILE A 380 -9.08 -15.73 3.14
CA ILE A 380 -9.03 -14.42 2.50
C ILE A 380 -9.18 -14.64 0.99
N GLU A 381 -10.15 -13.97 0.39
CA GLU A 381 -10.49 -14.12 -1.03
C GLU A 381 -10.55 -12.76 -1.72
N GLY A 382 -10.06 -12.72 -2.96
CA GLY A 382 -10.25 -11.56 -3.83
C GLY A 382 -11.72 -11.41 -4.23
N GLU A 383 -12.18 -10.17 -4.38
CA GLU A 383 -13.52 -9.85 -4.85
C GLU A 383 -13.48 -9.07 -6.15
N LEU A 384 -14.45 -9.28 -7.02
CA LEU A 384 -14.63 -8.48 -8.23
C LEU A 384 -15.09 -7.07 -7.86
N ALA A 385 -14.51 -6.07 -8.55
CA ALA A 385 -14.98 -4.69 -8.45
C ALA A 385 -16.29 -4.50 -9.21
N GLY A 386 -17.31 -4.03 -8.53
CA GLY A 386 -18.58 -3.63 -9.11
C GLY A 386 -18.59 -2.16 -9.56
N GLU A 387 -19.68 -1.74 -10.21
CA GLU A 387 -19.83 -0.38 -10.77
C GLU A 387 -19.70 0.74 -9.73
N ASN A 388 -20.04 0.46 -8.47
CA ASN A 388 -19.98 1.43 -7.39
C ASN A 388 -18.64 1.39 -6.60
N ASP A 389 -17.77 0.46 -6.93
CA ASP A 389 -16.48 0.35 -6.24
C ASP A 389 -15.45 1.36 -6.82
N PRO A 390 -14.56 1.90 -5.98
CA PRO A 390 -13.53 2.85 -6.43
C PRO A 390 -12.62 2.28 -7.53
N GLU A 391 -12.44 0.98 -7.54
CA GLU A 391 -11.59 0.25 -8.47
C GLU A 391 -12.25 0.00 -9.83
N HIS A 392 -13.55 0.28 -9.98
CA HIS A 392 -14.27 0.02 -11.24
C HIS A 392 -13.60 0.70 -12.43
N GLY A 393 -13.28 -0.08 -13.45
CA GLY A 393 -12.58 0.38 -14.65
C GLY A 393 -11.08 0.64 -14.47
N ILE A 394 -10.52 0.41 -13.27
CA ILE A 394 -9.08 0.50 -12.97
C ILE A 394 -8.48 -0.90 -12.84
N SER A 395 -9.08 -1.74 -12.02
CA SER A 395 -8.72 -3.14 -11.84
C SER A 395 -9.95 -4.03 -11.89
N ARG A 396 -9.76 -5.34 -12.04
CA ARG A 396 -10.87 -6.30 -11.95
C ARG A 396 -11.28 -6.59 -10.52
N GLY A 397 -10.30 -6.62 -9.62
CA GLY A 397 -10.51 -6.89 -8.22
C GLY A 397 -10.67 -5.63 -7.39
N ARG A 398 -11.33 -5.80 -6.24
CA ARG A 398 -11.37 -4.79 -5.18
C ARG A 398 -10.05 -4.79 -4.42
N LEU A 399 -9.62 -3.61 -3.98
CA LEU A 399 -8.47 -3.49 -3.10
C LEU A 399 -8.68 -4.24 -1.77
N MET A 400 -9.92 -4.22 -1.27
CA MET A 400 -10.29 -4.87 -0.03
C MET A 400 -10.81 -6.28 -0.29
N PRO A 401 -10.09 -7.34 0.16
CA PRO A 401 -10.53 -8.70 0.02
C PRO A 401 -11.68 -9.03 0.98
N LYS A 402 -12.32 -10.16 0.75
CA LYS A 402 -13.27 -10.76 1.68
C LYS A 402 -12.54 -11.61 2.70
N HIS A 403 -12.89 -11.44 3.97
CA HIS A 403 -12.40 -12.26 5.07
C HIS A 403 -13.52 -13.15 5.61
N LYS A 404 -13.30 -14.45 5.61
CA LYS A 404 -14.15 -15.41 6.28
C LYS A 404 -13.38 -16.03 7.43
N VAL A 405 -13.67 -15.62 8.66
CA VAL A 405 -13.13 -16.25 9.86
C VAL A 405 -13.90 -17.55 10.13
N PHE A 406 -13.19 -18.66 10.24
CA PHE A 406 -13.82 -19.93 10.55
C PHE A 406 -14.22 -19.98 12.03
N ASN A 407 -15.45 -20.39 12.28
CA ASN A 407 -15.97 -20.57 13.63
C ASN A 407 -15.60 -21.97 14.20
N GLN A 408 -16.06 -22.26 15.43
CA GLN A 408 -15.78 -23.52 16.10
C GLN A 408 -16.51 -24.73 15.48
N GLU A 409 -17.63 -24.51 14.79
CA GLU A 409 -18.34 -25.57 14.08
C GLU A 409 -17.62 -25.98 12.81
N GLU A 410 -16.98 -25.03 12.13
CA GLU A 410 -16.20 -25.26 10.91
C GLU A 410 -14.82 -25.84 11.21
N ILE A 411 -14.15 -25.36 12.25
CA ILE A 411 -12.85 -25.86 12.73
C ILE A 411 -12.93 -26.00 14.24
N PRO A 412 -13.09 -27.23 14.76
CA PRO A 412 -13.23 -27.49 16.18
C PRO A 412 -11.97 -27.14 16.96
N ASP A 413 -12.12 -26.85 18.26
CA ASP A 413 -11.02 -26.41 19.13
C ASP A 413 -9.90 -27.46 19.21
N SER A 414 -10.24 -28.77 19.12
CA SER A 414 -9.21 -29.80 19.04
C SER A 414 -8.28 -29.68 17.84
N ALA A 415 -8.82 -29.29 16.68
CA ALA A 415 -8.02 -29.08 15.49
C ALA A 415 -7.19 -27.77 15.58
N ARG A 416 -7.76 -26.73 16.21
CA ARG A 416 -7.03 -25.48 16.49
C ARG A 416 -5.87 -25.72 17.44
N GLN A 417 -6.10 -26.48 18.51
CA GLN A 417 -5.07 -26.84 19.47
C GLN A 417 -3.99 -27.71 18.82
N ALA A 418 -4.36 -28.72 18.04
CA ALA A 418 -3.42 -29.55 17.31
C ALA A 418 -2.54 -28.73 16.34
N LEU A 419 -3.11 -27.72 15.68
CA LEU A 419 -2.34 -26.78 14.86
C LEU A 419 -1.35 -25.97 15.70
N THR A 420 -1.80 -25.42 16.82
CA THR A 420 -0.97 -24.63 17.74
C THR A 420 0.20 -25.47 18.28
N ASP A 421 -0.08 -26.70 18.71
CA ASP A 421 0.93 -27.63 19.27
C ASP A 421 1.94 -28.11 18.22
N SER A 422 1.55 -28.08 16.94
CA SER A 422 2.38 -28.54 15.83
C SER A 422 3.14 -27.40 15.12
N LEU A 423 2.80 -26.15 15.42
CA LEU A 423 3.34 -25.00 14.71
C LEU A 423 4.65 -24.55 15.34
N ILE A 424 5.75 -24.72 14.63
CA ILE A 424 7.07 -24.24 15.03
C ILE A 424 7.60 -23.31 13.95
N LEU A 425 7.92 -22.09 14.33
CA LEU A 425 8.58 -21.13 13.45
C LEU A 425 10.09 -21.25 13.62
N VAL A 426 10.76 -21.66 12.55
CA VAL A 426 12.21 -21.72 12.49
C VAL A 426 12.71 -20.59 11.58
N LEU A 427 13.46 -19.65 12.15
CA LEU A 427 14.05 -18.52 11.41
C LEU A 427 15.50 -18.83 11.09
N SER A 428 15.86 -18.81 9.81
CA SER A 428 17.24 -18.90 9.34
C SER A 428 17.88 -17.53 9.33
N LEU A 429 18.97 -17.36 10.06
CA LEU A 429 19.74 -16.12 10.14
C LEU A 429 20.86 -16.03 9.09
N ILE A 430 20.89 -16.92 8.09
CA ILE A 430 21.98 -17.00 7.09
C ILE A 430 22.10 -15.74 6.23
N HIS A 431 21.08 -14.90 6.19
CA HIS A 431 21.04 -13.71 5.33
C HIS A 431 20.90 -12.38 6.11
N ILE A 432 21.25 -12.36 7.38
CA ILE A 432 21.28 -11.12 8.18
C ILE A 432 22.72 -10.63 8.32
#